data_eb65399067b0cd2e7c9cebc1d7dd29ab
#
_entry.id   eb65399067b0cd2e7c9cebc1d7dd29ab
#
_cell.length_a   1.000
_cell.length_b   1.000
_cell.length_c   1.000
_cell.angle_alpha   90.00
_cell.angle_beta   90.00
_cell.angle_gamma   90.00
#
_symmetry.space_group_name_H-M   'P 1'
#
loop_
_entity.id
_entity.type
_entity.pdbx_description
1 polymer ?
#
loop_
_entity_poly.entity_id
_entity_poly.type
_entity_poly.pdbx_seq_one_letter_code
_entity_poly.pdbx_strand_id
1 'polypeptide(L)'
;MNAPMQPVAHNPAGNKYVEETRFGFWFLQSHVWQHHVLRVAINDLKGLLGQPLPEGAVLLDAGCGQGKSFRLLQNAFAPAQLMGLDADPHSLTMSRAEAEREGLPVQLLSSDCASIQLGDASVDVIFCHQTFHHLVEQEAALAEFWRVLKPGGWLLFAESTQFYIDTWVIRWLFRHPMHVQRTAEEYLQMLRDQGFEFGPQNVSYPYLWWSRSSDFGLLERWKLVKPKAVGQRNETLVNAAVRKPL
;
A
#
# COMPACT_ATOMS: atom_id res chain seq x y z
N MET A 1 20.87 13.38 -22.34
CA MET A 1 19.77 13.08 -23.28
C MET A 1 18.50 12.98 -22.43
N ASN A 2 17.64 13.98 -22.54
CA ASN A 2 16.37 13.98 -21.78
C ASN A 2 15.44 12.92 -22.39
N ALA A 3 15.04 11.95 -21.59
CA ALA A 3 13.98 11.02 -21.98
C ALA A 3 12.71 11.82 -22.30
N PRO A 4 11.95 11.46 -23.34
CA PRO A 4 10.72 12.17 -23.67
C PRO A 4 9.76 12.10 -22.48
N MET A 5 9.32 13.26 -22.02
CA MET A 5 8.22 13.41 -21.07
C MET A 5 7.01 12.67 -21.64
N GLN A 6 6.59 11.60 -20.96
CA GLN A 6 5.35 10.92 -21.34
C GLN A 6 4.18 11.90 -21.14
N PRO A 7 3.25 12.00 -22.09
CA PRO A 7 2.10 12.87 -21.93
C PRO A 7 1.33 12.42 -20.68
N VAL A 8 1.02 13.38 -19.82
CA VAL A 8 0.07 13.20 -18.72
C VAL A 8 -1.22 12.73 -19.38
N ALA A 9 -1.57 11.46 -19.17
CA ALA A 9 -2.83 10.94 -19.69
C ALA A 9 -3.96 11.70 -18.98
N HIS A 10 -4.60 12.62 -19.70
CA HIS A 10 -5.86 13.18 -19.28
C HIS A 10 -6.86 12.02 -19.13
N ASN A 11 -7.23 11.73 -17.91
CA ASN A 11 -8.28 10.77 -17.61
C ASN A 11 -9.64 11.47 -17.81
N PRO A 12 -10.42 11.13 -18.85
CA PRO A 12 -11.68 11.81 -19.16
C PRO A 12 -12.81 11.54 -18.17
N ALA A 13 -12.60 10.66 -17.20
CA ALA A 13 -13.63 10.21 -16.24
C ALA A 13 -13.53 10.87 -14.86
N GLY A 14 -12.61 11.84 -14.63
CA GLY A 14 -12.45 12.47 -13.32
C GLY A 14 -11.91 11.54 -12.22
N ASN A 15 -11.28 10.40 -12.59
CA ASN A 15 -10.66 9.50 -11.64
C ASN A 15 -9.49 10.18 -10.95
N LYS A 16 -9.41 10.01 -9.64
CA LYS A 16 -8.40 10.60 -8.77
C LYS A 16 -7.17 9.71 -8.60
N TYR A 17 -7.02 8.69 -9.44
CA TYR A 17 -5.89 7.76 -9.48
C TYR A 17 -5.41 7.51 -10.91
N VAL A 18 -4.19 7.00 -11.06
CA VAL A 18 -3.61 6.63 -12.36
C VAL A 18 -3.80 5.13 -12.58
N GLU A 19 -4.46 4.77 -13.69
CA GLU A 19 -4.65 3.37 -14.08
C GLU A 19 -3.31 2.69 -14.37
N GLU A 20 -3.19 1.45 -13.92
CA GLU A 20 -2.00 0.62 -14.10
C GLU A 20 -1.80 0.20 -15.57
N THR A 21 -0.55 -0.13 -15.93
CA THR A 21 -0.22 -0.70 -17.23
C THR A 21 -0.75 -2.13 -17.35
N ARG A 22 -0.90 -2.64 -18.58
CA ARG A 22 -1.25 -4.06 -18.81
C ARG A 22 -0.23 -5.02 -18.18
N PHE A 23 1.05 -4.64 -18.18
CA PHE A 23 2.10 -5.41 -17.52
C PHE A 23 1.94 -5.37 -16.00
N GLY A 24 1.77 -4.20 -15.41
CA GLY A 24 1.55 -4.04 -13.97
C GLY A 24 0.34 -4.83 -13.51
N PHE A 25 -0.77 -4.71 -14.22
CA PHE A 25 -2.00 -5.45 -13.93
C PHE A 25 -1.80 -6.98 -13.96
N TRP A 26 -1.05 -7.50 -14.94
CA TRP A 26 -0.66 -8.90 -15.00
C TRP A 26 0.31 -9.29 -13.88
N PHE A 27 1.28 -8.43 -13.56
CA PHE A 27 2.28 -8.68 -12.52
C PHE A 27 1.63 -8.83 -11.13
N LEU A 28 0.60 -8.03 -10.83
CA LEU A 28 -0.16 -8.11 -9.57
C LEU A 28 -0.86 -9.46 -9.36
N GLN A 29 -1.07 -10.25 -10.43
CA GLN A 29 -1.60 -11.63 -10.35
C GLN A 29 -0.52 -12.68 -10.07
N SER A 30 0.74 -12.33 -10.21
CA SER A 30 1.84 -13.28 -10.18
C SER A 30 2.12 -13.82 -8.77
N HIS A 31 2.64 -15.05 -8.69
CA HIS A 31 3.17 -15.60 -7.44
C HIS A 31 4.31 -14.77 -6.86
N VAL A 32 5.09 -14.09 -7.73
CA VAL A 32 6.18 -13.20 -7.28
C VAL A 32 5.59 -12.05 -6.45
N TRP A 33 4.54 -11.40 -6.94
CA TRP A 33 3.84 -10.35 -6.19
C TRP A 33 3.30 -10.87 -4.85
N GLN A 34 2.54 -11.96 -4.87
CA GLN A 34 1.91 -12.50 -3.67
C GLN A 34 2.93 -12.94 -2.61
N HIS A 35 4.01 -13.64 -3.00
CA HIS A 35 4.95 -14.23 -2.06
C HIS A 35 6.10 -13.33 -1.66
N HIS A 36 6.60 -12.48 -2.55
CA HIS A 36 7.79 -11.66 -2.32
C HIS A 36 7.50 -10.19 -2.05
N VAL A 37 6.27 -9.74 -2.29
CA VAL A 37 5.86 -8.36 -2.01
C VAL A 37 4.77 -8.36 -0.93
N LEU A 38 3.58 -8.80 -1.26
CA LEU A 38 2.40 -8.68 -0.42
C LEU A 38 2.52 -9.45 0.93
N ARG A 39 2.87 -10.74 0.87
CA ARG A 39 3.04 -11.55 2.11
C ARG A 39 4.15 -11.02 3.00
N VAL A 40 5.24 -10.52 2.42
CA VAL A 40 6.36 -9.97 3.19
C VAL A 40 5.91 -8.70 3.90
N ALA A 41 5.20 -7.79 3.21
CA ALA A 41 4.66 -6.57 3.80
C ALA A 41 3.65 -6.88 4.93
N ILE A 42 2.72 -7.82 4.72
CA ILE A 42 1.73 -8.21 5.74
C ILE A 42 2.42 -8.78 6.99
N ASN A 43 3.43 -9.65 6.83
CA ASN A 43 4.16 -10.22 7.95
C ASN A 43 4.95 -9.15 8.72
N ASP A 44 5.56 -8.21 8.01
CA ASP A 44 6.29 -7.10 8.62
C ASP A 44 5.34 -6.19 9.40
N LEU A 45 4.23 -5.76 8.78
CA LEU A 45 3.20 -4.94 9.44
C LEU A 45 2.59 -5.63 10.68
N LYS A 46 2.40 -6.96 10.62
CA LYS A 46 1.98 -7.74 11.80
C LYS A 46 3.00 -7.64 12.93
N GLY A 47 4.29 -7.71 12.60
CA GLY A 47 5.37 -7.51 13.57
C GLY A 47 5.38 -6.09 14.15
N LEU A 48 5.22 -5.07 13.31
CA LEU A 48 5.18 -3.66 13.71
C LEU A 48 3.95 -3.30 14.55
N LEU A 49 2.81 -3.96 14.30
CA LEU A 49 1.61 -3.85 15.13
C LEU A 49 1.85 -4.37 16.55
N GLY A 50 2.62 -5.46 16.71
CA GLY A 50 3.08 -5.97 17.98
C GLY A 50 2.02 -6.60 18.90
N GLN A 51 0.77 -6.65 18.45
CA GLN A 51 -0.37 -7.20 19.21
C GLN A 51 -1.42 -7.78 18.27
N PRO A 52 -2.26 -8.71 18.75
CA PRO A 52 -3.40 -9.18 17.96
C PRO A 52 -4.45 -8.08 17.79
N LEU A 53 -5.27 -8.18 16.76
CA LEU A 53 -6.45 -7.34 16.62
C LEU A 53 -7.47 -7.62 17.72
N PRO A 54 -8.33 -6.65 18.08
CA PRO A 54 -9.42 -6.89 19.01
C PRO A 54 -10.39 -7.95 18.48
N GLU A 55 -11.06 -8.65 19.39
CA GLU A 55 -12.13 -9.56 19.02
C GLU A 55 -13.23 -8.82 18.28
N GLY A 56 -13.76 -9.40 17.22
CA GLY A 56 -14.76 -8.76 16.40
C GLY A 56 -14.24 -7.67 15.43
N ALA A 57 -12.94 -7.54 15.26
CA ALA A 57 -12.34 -6.49 14.45
C ALA A 57 -12.85 -6.47 13.00
N VAL A 58 -13.11 -5.28 12.50
CA VAL A 58 -13.40 -4.97 11.10
C VAL A 58 -12.11 -4.47 10.44
N LEU A 59 -11.64 -5.16 9.39
CA LEU A 59 -10.47 -4.78 8.61
C LEU A 59 -10.87 -4.33 7.20
N LEU A 60 -10.45 -3.13 6.82
CA LEU A 60 -10.61 -2.58 5.48
C LEU A 60 -9.28 -2.67 4.72
N ASP A 61 -9.28 -3.35 3.59
CA ASP A 61 -8.20 -3.34 2.60
C ASP A 61 -8.46 -2.20 1.61
N ALA A 62 -7.75 -1.09 1.80
CA ALA A 62 -7.91 0.13 1.00
C ALA A 62 -7.01 0.07 -0.25
N GLY A 63 -7.66 0.02 -1.44
CA GLY A 63 -7.01 -0.27 -2.71
C GLY A 63 -6.75 -1.78 -2.85
N CYS A 64 -7.78 -2.59 -2.63
CA CYS A 64 -7.66 -4.06 -2.60
C CYS A 64 -7.32 -4.68 -3.97
N GLY A 65 -7.40 -3.89 -5.06
CA GLY A 65 -7.08 -4.33 -6.41
C GLY A 65 -7.83 -5.61 -6.77
N GLN A 66 -7.09 -6.65 -7.10
CA GLN A 66 -7.63 -7.95 -7.52
C GLN A 66 -7.89 -8.92 -6.34
N GLY A 67 -7.86 -8.43 -5.09
CA GLY A 67 -8.18 -9.21 -3.89
C GLY A 67 -7.13 -10.23 -3.45
N LYS A 68 -5.90 -10.15 -3.98
CA LYS A 68 -4.83 -11.09 -3.64
C LYS A 68 -4.34 -11.02 -2.20
N SER A 69 -4.67 -9.96 -1.50
CA SER A 69 -4.45 -9.72 -0.06
C SER A 69 -5.40 -10.51 0.83
N PHE A 70 -6.63 -10.78 0.41
CA PHE A 70 -7.72 -11.24 1.29
C PHE A 70 -7.37 -12.48 2.11
N ARG A 71 -6.91 -13.55 1.47
CA ARG A 71 -6.50 -14.79 2.19
C ARG A 71 -5.32 -14.54 3.13
N LEU A 72 -4.37 -13.70 2.72
CA LEU A 72 -3.20 -13.37 3.53
C LEU A 72 -3.59 -12.54 4.75
N LEU A 73 -4.46 -11.56 4.60
CA LEU A 73 -5.00 -10.74 5.69
C LEU A 73 -5.83 -11.59 6.66
N GLN A 74 -6.70 -12.46 6.13
CA GLN A 74 -7.47 -13.39 6.96
C GLN A 74 -6.58 -14.29 7.80
N ASN A 75 -5.52 -14.85 7.21
CA ASN A 75 -4.58 -15.72 7.93
C ASN A 75 -3.69 -14.96 8.92
N ALA A 76 -3.32 -13.72 8.61
CA ALA A 76 -2.43 -12.94 9.46
C ALA A 76 -3.13 -12.33 10.67
N PHE A 77 -4.35 -11.82 10.47
CA PHE A 77 -5.03 -10.97 11.45
C PHE A 77 -6.36 -11.55 11.97
N ALA A 78 -6.93 -12.55 11.28
CA ALA A 78 -8.20 -13.18 11.61
C ALA A 78 -9.33 -12.15 11.94
N PRO A 79 -9.58 -11.13 11.11
CA PRO A 79 -10.64 -10.18 11.36
C PRO A 79 -12.01 -10.89 11.32
N ALA A 80 -12.96 -10.43 12.11
CA ALA A 80 -14.35 -10.93 12.07
C ALA A 80 -15.07 -10.49 10.80
N GLN A 81 -14.70 -9.31 10.27
CA GLN A 81 -15.19 -8.82 8.98
C GLN A 81 -14.02 -8.30 8.16
N LEU A 82 -13.92 -8.78 6.93
CA LEU A 82 -12.96 -8.30 5.93
C LEU A 82 -13.71 -7.51 4.85
N MET A 83 -13.25 -6.30 4.60
CA MET A 83 -13.78 -5.42 3.57
C MET A 83 -12.69 -5.10 2.56
N GLY A 84 -13.04 -5.01 1.28
CA GLY A 84 -12.14 -4.56 0.21
C GLY A 84 -12.69 -3.32 -0.45
N LEU A 85 -11.89 -2.29 -0.62
CA LEU A 85 -12.24 -1.05 -1.30
C LEU A 85 -11.33 -0.83 -2.49
N ASP A 86 -11.92 -0.53 -3.64
CA ASP A 86 -11.20 -0.09 -4.83
C ASP A 86 -12.07 0.83 -5.69
N ALA A 87 -11.44 1.74 -6.41
CA ALA A 87 -12.14 2.65 -7.32
C ALA A 87 -12.34 2.05 -8.72
N ASP A 88 -11.53 1.03 -9.10
CA ASP A 88 -11.60 0.40 -10.41
C ASP A 88 -12.61 -0.75 -10.43
N PRO A 89 -13.72 -0.65 -11.23
CA PRO A 89 -14.73 -1.70 -11.32
C PRO A 89 -14.18 -3.03 -11.86
N HIS A 90 -13.14 -3.00 -12.69
CA HIS A 90 -12.52 -4.21 -13.22
C HIS A 90 -11.77 -4.96 -12.12
N SER A 91 -10.98 -4.25 -11.32
CA SER A 91 -10.32 -4.78 -10.13
C SER A 91 -11.33 -5.38 -9.15
N LEU A 92 -12.44 -4.70 -8.88
CA LEU A 92 -13.51 -5.22 -8.02
C LEU A 92 -14.19 -6.48 -8.56
N THR A 93 -14.33 -6.61 -9.88
CA THR A 93 -14.83 -7.83 -10.48
C THR A 93 -13.89 -9.02 -10.22
N MET A 94 -12.59 -8.79 -10.35
CA MET A 94 -11.58 -9.81 -10.07
C MET A 94 -11.47 -10.12 -8.57
N SER A 95 -11.55 -9.11 -7.72
CA SER A 95 -11.50 -9.31 -6.27
C SER A 95 -12.70 -10.11 -5.76
N ARG A 96 -13.88 -9.95 -6.37
CA ARG A 96 -15.06 -10.79 -6.08
C ARG A 96 -14.80 -12.24 -6.42
N ALA A 97 -14.31 -12.50 -7.64
CA ALA A 97 -13.98 -13.86 -8.06
C ALA A 97 -12.89 -14.50 -7.18
N GLU A 98 -11.92 -13.70 -6.73
CA GLU A 98 -10.88 -14.16 -5.81
C GLU A 98 -11.45 -14.51 -4.43
N ALA A 99 -12.31 -13.66 -3.87
CA ALA A 99 -12.97 -13.93 -2.59
C ALA A 99 -13.82 -15.20 -2.66
N GLU A 100 -14.59 -15.39 -3.74
CA GLU A 100 -15.38 -16.61 -3.99
C GLU A 100 -14.48 -17.84 -4.12
N ARG A 101 -13.40 -17.75 -4.88
CA ARG A 101 -12.42 -18.84 -5.05
C ARG A 101 -11.79 -19.27 -3.71
N GLU A 102 -11.51 -18.30 -2.86
CA GLU A 102 -10.94 -18.52 -1.53
C GLU A 102 -11.99 -18.91 -0.47
N GLY A 103 -13.28 -18.84 -0.78
CA GLY A 103 -14.36 -19.09 0.18
C GLY A 103 -14.39 -18.08 1.32
N LEU A 104 -14.07 -16.81 1.05
CA LEU A 104 -14.01 -15.74 2.03
C LEU A 104 -15.21 -14.79 1.88
N PRO A 105 -15.95 -14.52 2.97
CA PRO A 105 -17.01 -13.53 2.97
C PRO A 105 -16.40 -12.12 3.04
N VAL A 106 -16.02 -11.55 1.87
CA VAL A 106 -15.48 -10.19 1.77
C VAL A 106 -16.56 -9.24 1.29
N GLN A 107 -16.77 -8.15 2.04
CA GLN A 107 -17.61 -7.06 1.59
C GLN A 107 -16.81 -6.13 0.67
N LEU A 108 -17.26 -5.96 -0.57
CA LEU A 108 -16.59 -5.10 -1.55
C LEU A 108 -17.27 -3.74 -1.66
N LEU A 109 -16.49 -2.68 -1.66
CA LEU A 109 -16.89 -1.29 -1.77
C LEU A 109 -16.29 -0.68 -3.04
N SER A 110 -17.15 -0.17 -3.92
CA SER A 110 -16.73 0.63 -5.07
C SER A 110 -16.64 2.09 -4.65
N SER A 111 -15.44 2.53 -4.27
CA SER A 111 -15.22 3.88 -3.74
C SER A 111 -13.78 4.32 -3.93
N ASP A 112 -13.57 5.63 -4.03
CA ASP A 112 -12.26 6.26 -3.97
C ASP A 112 -11.77 6.33 -2.51
N CYS A 113 -10.47 6.15 -2.27
CA CYS A 113 -9.86 6.33 -0.96
C CYS A 113 -10.03 7.75 -0.39
N ALA A 114 -10.17 8.76 -1.26
CA ALA A 114 -10.46 10.14 -0.86
C ALA A 114 -11.95 10.44 -0.60
N SER A 115 -12.84 9.43 -0.71
CA SER A 115 -14.27 9.58 -0.50
C SER A 115 -14.91 8.23 -0.13
N ILE A 116 -14.54 7.67 1.02
CA ILE A 116 -14.92 6.32 1.45
C ILE A 116 -16.40 6.26 1.85
N GLN A 117 -17.15 5.35 1.25
CA GLN A 117 -18.59 5.17 1.50
C GLN A 117 -18.83 4.32 2.77
N LEU A 118 -18.24 4.73 3.88
CA LEU A 118 -18.42 4.16 5.22
C LEU A 118 -18.70 5.28 6.22
N GLY A 119 -19.39 4.94 7.30
CA GLY A 119 -19.63 5.85 8.43
C GLY A 119 -18.32 6.15 9.19
N ASP A 120 -18.34 7.23 9.98
CA ASP A 120 -17.25 7.57 10.87
C ASP A 120 -17.02 6.46 11.89
N ALA A 121 -15.76 6.24 12.28
CA ALA A 121 -15.38 5.28 13.31
C ALA A 121 -16.01 3.88 13.11
N SER A 122 -16.01 3.38 11.88
CA SER A 122 -16.66 2.12 11.49
C SER A 122 -15.69 0.94 11.36
N VAL A 123 -14.38 1.18 11.21
CA VAL A 123 -13.38 0.13 11.05
C VAL A 123 -12.31 0.17 12.15
N ASP A 124 -11.80 -1.00 12.52
CA ASP A 124 -10.76 -1.15 13.54
C ASP A 124 -9.36 -1.06 12.93
N VAL A 125 -9.21 -1.54 11.71
CA VAL A 125 -7.93 -1.56 10.99
C VAL A 125 -8.12 -1.21 9.52
N ILE A 126 -7.27 -0.37 9.00
CA ILE A 126 -7.09 -0.16 7.56
C ILE A 126 -5.74 -0.77 7.17
N PHE A 127 -5.73 -1.60 6.14
CA PHE A 127 -4.54 -2.04 5.44
C PHE A 127 -4.44 -1.27 4.12
N CYS A 128 -3.34 -0.55 3.91
CA CYS A 128 -3.05 0.19 2.68
C CYS A 128 -1.66 -0.20 2.20
N HIS A 129 -1.60 -0.94 1.08
CA HIS A 129 -0.36 -1.51 0.58
C HIS A 129 -0.19 -1.23 -0.91
N GLN A 130 0.87 -0.53 -1.27
CA GLN A 130 1.21 -0.20 -2.65
C GLN A 130 0.05 0.48 -3.42
N THR A 131 -0.72 1.28 -2.71
CA THR A 131 -1.92 1.96 -3.21
C THR A 131 -1.78 3.48 -3.09
N PHE A 132 -1.26 3.95 -1.95
CA PHE A 132 -1.27 5.35 -1.60
C PHE A 132 -0.44 6.21 -2.57
N HIS A 133 0.65 5.69 -3.09
CA HIS A 133 1.48 6.37 -4.10
C HIS A 133 0.81 6.47 -5.49
N HIS A 134 -0.31 5.79 -5.73
CA HIS A 134 -1.15 5.96 -6.92
C HIS A 134 -2.22 7.06 -6.75
N LEU A 135 -2.50 7.49 -5.53
CA LEU A 135 -3.51 8.49 -5.24
C LEU A 135 -3.00 9.89 -5.56
N VAL A 136 -3.83 10.67 -6.24
CA VAL A 136 -3.53 12.09 -6.54
C VAL A 136 -3.89 12.97 -5.33
N GLU A 137 -4.98 12.65 -4.63
CA GLU A 137 -5.48 13.41 -3.47
C GLU A 137 -5.09 12.68 -2.16
N GLN A 138 -3.79 12.58 -1.88
CA GLN A 138 -3.25 11.80 -0.75
C GLN A 138 -3.71 12.33 0.62
N GLU A 139 -3.76 13.65 0.79
CA GLU A 139 -4.21 14.29 2.04
C GLU A 139 -5.70 14.02 2.29
N ALA A 140 -6.54 14.06 1.26
CA ALA A 140 -7.95 13.74 1.38
C ALA A 140 -8.16 12.25 1.70
N ALA A 141 -7.41 11.35 1.07
CA ALA A 141 -7.46 9.93 1.38
C ALA A 141 -7.05 9.64 2.82
N LEU A 142 -6.00 10.30 3.31
CA LEU A 142 -5.56 10.14 4.69
C LEU A 142 -6.58 10.69 5.69
N ALA A 143 -7.26 11.79 5.37
CA ALA A 143 -8.36 12.32 6.17
C ALA A 143 -9.54 11.34 6.23
N GLU A 144 -9.88 10.68 5.11
CA GLU A 144 -10.90 9.63 5.07
C GLU A 144 -10.50 8.40 5.88
N PHE A 145 -9.24 7.94 5.79
CA PHE A 145 -8.72 6.86 6.64
C PHE A 145 -8.87 7.21 8.12
N TRP A 146 -8.50 8.45 8.49
CA TRP A 146 -8.70 8.94 9.84
C TRP A 146 -10.18 8.95 10.25
N ARG A 147 -11.07 9.42 9.40
CA ARG A 147 -12.50 9.53 9.68
C ARG A 147 -13.13 8.15 9.94
N VAL A 148 -12.87 7.18 9.06
CA VAL A 148 -13.50 5.85 9.17
C VAL A 148 -12.88 4.96 10.24
N LEU A 149 -11.62 5.21 10.65
CA LEU A 149 -10.99 4.50 11.76
C LEU A 149 -11.64 4.86 13.09
N LYS A 150 -11.94 3.85 13.89
CA LYS A 150 -12.33 4.02 15.29
C LYS A 150 -11.22 4.68 16.10
N PRO A 151 -11.53 5.42 17.19
CA PRO A 151 -10.52 5.77 18.18
C PRO A 151 -9.77 4.52 18.65
N GLY A 152 -8.46 4.58 18.73
CA GLY A 152 -7.61 3.43 19.03
C GLY A 152 -7.36 2.46 17.88
N GLY A 153 -7.97 2.68 16.71
CA GLY A 153 -7.77 1.87 15.50
C GLY A 153 -6.42 2.07 14.84
N TRP A 154 -6.06 1.18 13.91
CA TRP A 154 -4.75 1.12 13.29
C TRP A 154 -4.80 1.32 11.78
N LEU A 155 -3.87 2.10 11.25
CA LEU A 155 -3.53 2.10 9.84
C LEU A 155 -2.22 1.30 9.65
N LEU A 156 -2.30 0.23 8.88
CA LEU A 156 -1.18 -0.59 8.43
C LEU A 156 -0.78 -0.09 7.04
N PHE A 157 0.25 0.71 7.00
CA PHE A 157 0.70 1.45 5.82
C PHE A 157 1.99 0.84 5.26
N ALA A 158 2.02 0.45 3.99
CA ALA A 158 3.20 -0.14 3.36
C ALA A 158 3.35 0.33 1.91
N GLU A 159 4.30 1.24 1.66
CA GLU A 159 4.37 1.96 0.40
C GLU A 159 5.77 1.98 -0.21
N SER A 160 5.78 2.07 -1.53
CA SER A 160 6.95 2.44 -2.32
C SER A 160 7.19 3.94 -2.21
N THR A 161 8.45 4.33 -2.07
CA THR A 161 8.84 5.73 -1.98
C THR A 161 9.21 6.28 -3.36
N GLN A 162 9.35 7.60 -3.44
CA GLN A 162 9.86 8.30 -4.62
C GLN A 162 11.15 7.66 -5.16
N PHE A 163 12.07 7.25 -4.29
CA PHE A 163 13.34 6.66 -4.73
C PHE A 163 13.20 5.33 -5.46
N TYR A 164 12.15 4.56 -5.16
CA TYR A 164 11.84 3.34 -5.91
C TYR A 164 11.10 3.66 -7.20
N ILE A 165 10.07 4.51 -7.12
CA ILE A 165 9.23 4.89 -8.26
C ILE A 165 10.05 5.60 -9.35
N ASP A 166 11.05 6.39 -8.98
CA ASP A 166 11.94 7.11 -9.91
C ASP A 166 12.95 6.20 -10.63
N THR A 167 13.07 4.92 -10.25
CA THR A 167 13.95 4.02 -10.98
C THR A 167 13.47 3.82 -12.42
N TRP A 168 14.41 3.75 -13.38
CA TRP A 168 14.08 3.64 -14.81
C TRP A 168 13.23 2.40 -15.12
N VAL A 169 13.44 1.29 -14.39
CA VAL A 169 12.68 0.03 -14.54
C VAL A 169 11.21 0.26 -14.17
N ILE A 170 10.94 0.88 -13.01
CA ILE A 170 9.59 1.12 -12.53
C ILE A 170 8.88 2.12 -13.45
N ARG A 171 9.53 3.21 -13.82
CA ARG A 171 8.97 4.20 -14.75
C ARG A 171 8.66 3.64 -16.14
N TRP A 172 9.36 2.60 -16.55
CA TRP A 172 9.12 1.94 -17.84
C TRP A 172 7.98 0.92 -17.78
N LEU A 173 7.87 0.17 -16.68
CA LEU A 173 6.92 -0.94 -16.56
C LEU A 173 5.58 -0.54 -15.95
N PHE A 174 5.55 0.48 -15.09
CA PHE A 174 4.37 0.88 -14.32
C PHE A 174 4.04 2.36 -14.53
N ARG A 175 2.79 2.74 -14.21
CA ARG A 175 2.34 4.14 -14.28
C ARG A 175 2.08 4.69 -12.89
N HIS A 176 2.62 5.89 -12.63
CA HIS A 176 2.48 6.57 -11.35
C HIS A 176 2.24 8.07 -11.58
N PRO A 177 1.46 8.74 -10.70
CA PRO A 177 1.35 10.19 -10.69
C PRO A 177 2.63 10.80 -10.10
N MET A 178 3.61 11.13 -10.95
CA MET A 178 4.97 11.49 -10.52
C MET A 178 5.05 12.75 -9.63
N HIS A 179 4.04 13.62 -9.68
CA HIS A 179 4.02 14.88 -8.92
C HIS A 179 3.61 14.72 -7.44
N VAL A 180 3.10 13.55 -7.05
CA VAL A 180 2.69 13.25 -5.66
C VAL A 180 3.57 12.22 -4.97
N GLN A 181 4.66 11.79 -5.63
CA GLN A 181 5.56 10.82 -5.05
C GLN A 181 6.32 11.42 -3.85
N ARG A 182 6.49 10.63 -2.80
CA ARG A 182 7.07 11.08 -1.53
C ARG A 182 8.21 10.17 -1.09
N THR A 183 9.13 10.74 -0.33
CA THR A 183 10.14 9.99 0.43
C THR A 183 9.49 9.27 1.62
N ALA A 184 10.21 8.32 2.21
CA ALA A 184 9.74 7.65 3.42
C ALA A 184 9.47 8.64 4.57
N GLU A 185 10.35 9.64 4.73
CA GLU A 185 10.21 10.65 5.78
C GLU A 185 8.99 11.55 5.56
N GLU A 186 8.72 11.97 4.31
CA GLU A 186 7.53 12.76 3.97
C GLU A 186 6.24 11.99 4.21
N TYR A 187 6.18 10.68 3.92
CA TYR A 187 5.04 9.84 4.28
C TYR A 187 4.84 9.77 5.79
N LEU A 188 5.91 9.52 6.55
CA LEU A 188 5.83 9.46 8.01
C LEU A 188 5.44 10.80 8.62
N GLN A 189 5.90 11.91 8.05
CA GLN A 189 5.50 13.25 8.50
C GLN A 189 4.02 13.52 8.22
N MET A 190 3.52 13.17 7.03
CA MET A 190 2.11 13.29 6.68
C MET A 190 1.21 12.49 7.66
N LEU A 191 1.63 11.29 8.04
CA LEU A 191 0.92 10.48 9.04
C LEU A 191 0.87 11.16 10.42
N ARG A 192 1.99 11.79 10.86
CA ARG A 192 2.03 12.59 12.11
C ARG A 192 1.16 13.82 12.03
N ASP A 193 1.22 14.55 10.92
CA ASP A 193 0.44 15.79 10.71
C ASP A 193 -1.08 15.50 10.72
N GLN A 194 -1.49 14.32 10.26
CA GLN A 194 -2.87 13.84 10.37
C GLN A 194 -3.26 13.49 11.83
N GLY A 195 -2.31 13.31 12.74
CA GLY A 195 -2.54 13.01 14.14
C GLY A 195 -2.29 11.55 14.55
N PHE A 196 -1.79 10.69 13.65
CA PHE A 196 -1.46 9.31 14.00
C PHE A 196 -0.26 9.25 14.96
N GLU A 197 -0.36 8.36 15.94
CA GLU A 197 0.69 8.09 16.92
C GLU A 197 1.48 6.83 16.56
N PHE A 198 2.79 6.93 16.56
CA PHE A 198 3.72 5.82 16.36
C PHE A 198 5.15 6.21 16.78
N GLY A 199 5.93 5.19 17.15
CA GLY A 199 7.34 5.33 17.47
C GLY A 199 8.25 4.58 16.48
N PRO A 200 9.56 4.60 16.68
CA PRO A 200 10.52 3.90 15.83
C PRO A 200 10.25 2.38 15.71
N GLN A 201 9.70 1.77 16.76
CA GLN A 201 9.35 0.35 16.80
C GLN A 201 8.17 -0.02 15.88
N ASN A 202 7.39 0.97 15.46
CA ASN A 202 6.25 0.80 14.57
C ASN A 202 6.57 1.08 13.10
N VAL A 203 7.85 1.32 12.76
CA VAL A 203 8.31 1.66 11.41
C VAL A 203 9.42 0.72 10.99
N SER A 204 9.37 0.26 9.75
CA SER A 204 10.47 -0.46 9.11
C SER A 204 10.74 0.08 7.71
N TYR A 205 11.95 -0.20 7.24
CA TYR A 205 12.40 0.15 5.90
C TYR A 205 12.88 -1.12 5.20
N PRO A 206 11.95 -1.90 4.60
CA PRO A 206 12.29 -3.17 3.98
C PRO A 206 13.32 -2.98 2.86
N TYR A 207 14.36 -3.83 2.86
CA TYR A 207 15.43 -3.79 1.87
C TYR A 207 15.45 -5.09 1.09
N LEU A 208 14.41 -5.26 0.26
CA LEU A 208 14.15 -6.47 -0.48
C LEU A 208 14.95 -6.48 -1.79
N TRP A 209 15.29 -7.66 -2.29
CA TRP A 209 16.09 -7.80 -3.51
C TRP A 209 15.52 -7.02 -4.71
N TRP A 210 14.21 -6.97 -4.84
CA TRP A 210 13.54 -6.28 -5.95
C TRP A 210 13.44 -4.75 -5.75
N SER A 211 13.60 -4.26 -4.53
CA SER A 211 13.46 -2.83 -4.20
C SER A 211 14.79 -2.11 -3.97
N ARG A 212 15.94 -2.82 -4.05
CA ARG A 212 17.24 -2.26 -3.66
C ARG A 212 17.72 -1.12 -4.55
N SER A 213 17.51 -1.25 -5.83
CA SER A 213 17.86 -0.25 -6.83
C SER A 213 17.45 -0.74 -8.21
N SER A 214 17.78 0.04 -9.26
CA SER A 214 17.54 -0.37 -10.65
C SER A 214 18.35 -1.60 -11.10
N ASP A 215 19.33 -2.04 -10.33
CA ASP A 215 20.12 -3.25 -10.57
C ASP A 215 19.64 -4.47 -9.77
N PHE A 216 18.52 -4.34 -9.03
CA PHE A 216 17.95 -5.39 -8.18
C PHE A 216 18.94 -5.93 -7.12
N GLY A 217 19.89 -5.11 -6.69
CA GLY A 217 20.92 -5.46 -5.72
C GLY A 217 21.97 -6.44 -6.26
N LEU A 218 22.16 -6.56 -7.56
CA LEU A 218 23.15 -7.46 -8.17
C LEU A 218 24.58 -7.09 -7.78
N LEU A 219 24.90 -5.79 -7.73
CA LEU A 219 26.24 -5.32 -7.33
C LEU A 219 26.56 -5.70 -5.87
N GLU A 220 25.57 -5.63 -4.98
CA GLU A 220 25.71 -6.07 -3.59
C GLU A 220 25.85 -7.60 -3.49
N ARG A 221 25.06 -8.34 -4.26
CA ARG A 221 25.11 -9.81 -4.32
C ARG A 221 26.48 -10.30 -4.81
N TRP A 222 27.08 -9.62 -5.77
CA TRP A 222 28.41 -9.90 -6.28
C TRP A 222 29.53 -9.32 -5.41
N LYS A 223 29.18 -8.68 -4.28
CA LYS A 223 30.13 -8.05 -3.33
C LYS A 223 30.96 -6.94 -3.96
N LEU A 224 30.49 -6.33 -5.04
CA LEU A 224 31.13 -5.18 -5.69
C LEU A 224 30.85 -3.89 -4.94
N VAL A 225 29.74 -3.82 -4.21
CA VAL A 225 29.34 -2.71 -3.32
C VAL A 225 28.90 -3.28 -1.98
N LYS A 226 29.14 -2.55 -0.88
CA LYS A 226 28.61 -2.91 0.44
C LYS A 226 27.19 -2.33 0.61
N PRO A 227 26.24 -3.10 1.17
CA PRO A 227 24.93 -2.57 1.53
C PRO A 227 25.07 -1.40 2.50
N LYS A 228 24.34 -0.31 2.25
CA LYS A 228 24.25 0.82 3.18
C LYS A 228 23.21 0.52 4.26
N ALA A 229 23.49 0.95 5.48
CA ALA A 229 22.54 0.84 6.59
C ALA A 229 21.32 1.77 6.41
N VAL A 230 20.27 1.52 7.20
CA VAL A 230 19.13 2.43 7.34
C VAL A 230 19.63 3.83 7.74
N GLY A 231 19.08 4.86 7.11
CA GLY A 231 19.51 6.26 7.31
C GLY A 231 20.80 6.67 6.55
N GLN A 232 21.48 5.72 5.91
CA GLN A 232 22.64 5.96 5.04
C GLN A 232 22.36 5.72 3.56
N ARG A 233 21.14 5.31 3.25
CA ARG A 233 20.64 5.03 1.90
C ARG A 233 19.34 5.76 1.67
N ASN A 234 18.97 5.91 0.41
CA ASN A 234 17.62 6.32 0.05
C ASN A 234 16.69 5.12 0.29
N GLU A 235 15.77 5.27 1.23
CA GLU A 235 14.82 4.20 1.53
C GLU A 235 13.81 4.08 0.41
N THR A 236 13.70 2.91 -0.19
CA THR A 236 12.85 2.62 -1.34
C THR A 236 11.45 2.14 -0.95
N LEU A 237 11.33 1.63 0.26
CA LEU A 237 10.08 1.17 0.85
C LEU A 237 9.96 1.72 2.28
N VAL A 238 8.74 1.94 2.73
CA VAL A 238 8.42 2.24 4.11
C VAL A 238 7.18 1.46 4.54
N ASN A 239 7.28 0.75 5.66
CA ASN A 239 6.14 0.14 6.33
C ASN A 239 5.95 0.78 7.69
N ALA A 240 4.71 1.07 8.06
CA ALA A 240 4.37 1.67 9.34
C ALA A 240 3.04 1.12 9.88
N ALA A 241 3.01 0.77 11.15
CA ALA A 241 1.78 0.49 11.88
C ALA A 241 1.48 1.69 12.77
N VAL A 242 0.52 2.53 12.38
CA VAL A 242 0.24 3.79 13.07
C VAL A 242 -1.15 3.78 13.68
N ARG A 243 -1.31 4.39 14.86
CA ARG A 243 -2.51 4.31 15.67
C ARG A 243 -3.26 5.65 15.68
N LYS A 244 -4.57 5.61 15.48
CA LYS A 244 -5.43 6.74 15.83
C LYS A 244 -5.57 6.79 17.35
N PRO A 245 -5.32 7.93 18.03
CA PRO A 245 -5.54 8.08 19.46
C PRO A 245 -6.94 7.67 19.93
N LEU A 246 -7.09 7.44 21.25
CA LEU A 246 -8.39 7.13 21.88
C LEU A 246 -9.28 8.37 21.91
#